data_106650ddd1bde280a144b9bdefe7b6fe
#
_entry.id   106650ddd1bde280a144b9bdefe7b6fe
#
_cell.length_a   1.000
_cell.length_b   1.000
_cell.length_c   1.000
_cell.angle_alpha   90.00
_cell.angle_beta   90.00
_cell.angle_gamma   90.00
#
_symmetry.space_group_name_H-M   'P 1'
#
loop_
_entity.id
_entity.type
_entity.pdbx_description
1 polymer ?
#
loop_
_entity_poly.entity_id
_entity_poly.type
_entity_poly.pdbx_seq_one_letter_code
_entity_poly.pdbx_strand_id
1 'polypeptide(L)'
;MLTFEEKLAKYAELLIGLGVNLQKGQYLLLDIDAENYPLARALSHEAFQRGAKDVVIHWAEPYVDRERALSDTQEDFSAVTPWETESYAAYIQQGACSLRILPAYPTLFEGADPRRVANVQQHGNNTRNILRKGTAENGMHWCISTAPSENWAKFLFPALKVSDGVAKLWDVLFSVCRIDENDPIRNWLDAMGENGQFADILNREDIDSIHYTNSIGTDITVGFQPGVLWVGAMGGDYTPDMYLPNIPTAEVSTSPDKFRVNGTVKASRPLMLDGTVVDGFGFTFRDGQVVDFYAEKGYDALKALLDTDEGSRYLGEVAFVQCDSPLAKTGLLFMETLLDENAACHMALGRGFNILFKGLSGTDFAAWDRVNLNHSRVHVDFMFGTDDLRAEVTLRDGRKGVVFVNGKFNADVQFA
;
A
#
# COMPACT_ATOMS: atom_id res chain seq x y z
N MET A 1 -8.29 -20.28 23.08
CA MET A 1 -7.61 -18.99 22.79
C MET A 1 -6.18 -19.33 22.42
N LEU A 2 -5.72 -18.89 21.25
CA LEU A 2 -4.36 -19.15 20.76
C LEU A 2 -3.31 -18.44 21.62
N THR A 3 -2.17 -19.10 21.83
CA THR A 3 -0.97 -18.45 22.39
C THR A 3 -0.39 -17.47 21.38
N PHE A 4 0.56 -16.62 21.82
CA PHE A 4 1.26 -15.70 20.93
C PHE A 4 2.03 -16.45 19.82
N GLU A 5 2.71 -17.55 20.17
CA GLU A 5 3.47 -18.37 19.25
C GLU A 5 2.55 -19.03 18.19
N GLU A 6 1.36 -19.50 18.60
CA GLU A 6 0.38 -20.05 17.67
C GLU A 6 -0.16 -18.99 16.71
N LYS A 7 -0.44 -17.78 17.20
CA LYS A 7 -0.84 -16.64 16.35
C LYS A 7 0.28 -16.26 15.36
N LEU A 8 1.53 -16.24 15.84
CA LEU A 8 2.70 -15.91 15.01
C LEU A 8 2.91 -16.95 13.92
N ALA A 9 2.73 -18.25 14.22
CA ALA A 9 2.80 -19.32 13.23
C ALA A 9 1.70 -19.19 12.17
N LYS A 10 0.46 -18.90 12.56
CA LYS A 10 -0.64 -18.64 11.61
C LYS A 10 -0.42 -17.39 10.76
N TYR A 11 0.18 -16.35 11.33
CA TYR A 11 0.55 -15.16 10.56
C TYR A 11 1.63 -15.50 9.51
N ALA A 12 2.62 -16.31 9.89
CA ALA A 12 3.61 -16.82 8.93
C ALA A 12 2.96 -17.70 7.84
N GLU A 13 2.03 -18.58 8.21
CA GLU A 13 1.26 -19.40 7.26
C GLU A 13 0.51 -18.52 6.24
N LEU A 14 -0.13 -17.44 6.69
CA LEU A 14 -0.81 -16.48 5.83
C LEU A 14 0.16 -15.80 4.86
N LEU A 15 1.26 -15.25 5.38
CA LEU A 15 2.20 -14.46 4.59
C LEU A 15 2.95 -15.31 3.55
N ILE A 16 3.34 -16.54 3.93
CA ILE A 16 4.07 -17.44 3.02
C ILE A 16 3.10 -18.15 2.07
N GLY A 17 1.92 -18.54 2.56
CA GLY A 17 0.97 -19.35 1.79
C GLY A 17 0.08 -18.56 0.84
N LEU A 18 -0.35 -17.37 1.24
CA LEU A 18 -1.19 -16.50 0.41
C LEU A 18 -0.46 -15.22 0.03
N GLY A 19 0.26 -14.59 0.96
CA GLY A 19 1.00 -13.35 0.72
C GLY A 19 1.92 -13.46 -0.48
N VAL A 20 2.97 -14.25 -0.39
CA VAL A 20 3.90 -14.51 -1.52
C VAL A 20 3.56 -15.78 -2.30
N ASN A 21 2.63 -16.60 -1.81
CA ASN A 21 2.29 -17.90 -2.41
C ASN A 21 3.55 -18.68 -2.83
N LEU A 22 4.44 -18.93 -1.86
CA LEU A 22 5.73 -19.55 -2.10
C LEU A 22 5.57 -20.94 -2.70
N GLN A 23 6.20 -21.17 -3.82
CA GLN A 23 6.20 -22.44 -4.53
C GLN A 23 7.43 -23.30 -4.18
N LYS A 24 7.27 -24.62 -4.22
CA LYS A 24 8.37 -25.57 -3.95
C LYS A 24 9.59 -25.28 -4.82
N GLY A 25 10.76 -25.19 -4.18
CA GLY A 25 12.04 -24.95 -4.84
C GLY A 25 12.38 -23.48 -5.08
N GLN A 26 11.51 -22.53 -4.70
CA GLN A 26 11.80 -21.10 -4.76
C GLN A 26 12.71 -20.64 -3.61
N TYR A 27 13.42 -19.55 -3.82
CA TYR A 27 14.02 -18.75 -2.76
C TYR A 27 12.99 -17.77 -2.20
N LEU A 28 13.01 -17.58 -0.88
CA LEU A 28 12.34 -16.47 -0.24
C LEU A 28 13.36 -15.36 0.06
N LEU A 29 13.18 -14.17 -0.52
CA LEU A 29 13.87 -12.97 -0.10
C LEU A 29 13.04 -12.30 1.00
N LEU A 30 13.56 -12.28 2.22
CA LEU A 30 12.84 -11.74 3.39
C LEU A 30 13.55 -10.48 3.89
N ASP A 31 12.91 -9.32 3.69
CA ASP A 31 13.34 -8.06 4.30
C ASP A 31 12.57 -7.86 5.60
N ILE A 32 13.27 -7.80 6.72
CA ILE A 32 12.68 -7.65 8.05
C ILE A 32 13.66 -6.97 9.00
N ASP A 33 13.16 -6.20 9.95
CA ASP A 33 14.06 -5.62 10.95
C ASP A 33 14.44 -6.60 12.06
N ALA A 34 15.54 -6.28 12.73
CA ALA A 34 16.15 -7.15 13.75
C ALA A 34 15.25 -7.33 14.98
N GLU A 35 14.39 -6.35 15.33
CA GLU A 35 13.46 -6.47 16.46
C GLU A 35 12.48 -7.64 16.27
N ASN A 36 12.17 -7.96 15.01
CA ASN A 36 11.18 -8.97 14.62
C ASN A 36 11.78 -10.36 14.31
N TYR A 37 12.96 -10.69 14.88
CA TYR A 37 13.55 -12.02 14.69
C TYR A 37 12.64 -13.21 15.06
N PRO A 38 11.66 -13.14 16.02
CA PRO A 38 10.76 -14.25 16.26
C PRO A 38 9.85 -14.51 15.04
N LEU A 39 9.35 -13.43 14.39
CA LEU A 39 8.58 -13.55 13.15
C LEU A 39 9.44 -14.10 12.01
N ALA A 40 10.68 -13.64 11.85
CA ALA A 40 11.60 -14.16 10.83
C ALA A 40 11.80 -15.67 10.95
N ARG A 41 11.91 -16.19 12.18
CA ARG A 41 12.01 -17.64 12.44
C ARG A 41 10.73 -18.39 12.06
N ALA A 42 9.56 -17.84 12.40
CA ALA A 42 8.27 -18.44 12.03
C ALA A 42 8.08 -18.45 10.51
N LEU A 43 8.39 -17.35 9.82
CA LEU A 43 8.36 -17.25 8.35
C LEU A 43 9.32 -18.24 7.69
N SER A 44 10.55 -18.34 8.20
CA SER A 44 11.54 -19.30 7.68
C SER A 44 11.08 -20.75 7.88
N HIS A 45 10.52 -21.06 9.06
CA HIS A 45 9.97 -22.40 9.32
C HIS A 45 8.89 -22.75 8.31
N GLU A 46 7.90 -21.88 8.14
CA GLU A 46 6.79 -22.11 7.20
C GLU A 46 7.28 -22.21 5.74
N ALA A 47 8.23 -21.36 5.34
CA ALA A 47 8.82 -21.41 3.99
C ALA A 47 9.46 -22.77 3.71
N PHE A 48 10.25 -23.30 4.66
CA PHE A 48 10.85 -24.64 4.51
C PHE A 48 9.81 -25.77 4.54
N GLN A 49 8.75 -25.66 5.35
CA GLN A 49 7.63 -26.64 5.33
C GLN A 49 6.96 -26.68 3.96
N ARG A 50 6.86 -25.55 3.25
CA ARG A 50 6.33 -25.48 1.87
C ARG A 50 7.35 -25.82 0.80
N GLY A 51 8.58 -26.16 1.20
CA GLY A 51 9.64 -26.63 0.31
C GLY A 51 10.44 -25.52 -0.35
N ALA A 52 10.60 -24.38 0.32
CA ALA A 52 11.56 -23.37 -0.11
C ALA A 52 12.95 -23.98 -0.35
N LYS A 53 13.65 -23.51 -1.37
CA LYS A 53 15.04 -23.89 -1.62
C LYS A 53 15.96 -23.28 -0.57
N ASP A 54 15.71 -22.02 -0.21
CA ASP A 54 16.39 -21.32 0.86
C ASP A 54 15.61 -20.05 1.26
N VAL A 55 15.94 -19.49 2.43
CA VAL A 55 15.43 -18.22 2.94
C VAL A 55 16.59 -17.26 3.12
N VAL A 56 16.62 -16.21 2.33
CA VAL A 56 17.65 -15.17 2.37
C VAL A 56 17.10 -13.98 3.15
N ILE A 57 17.62 -13.76 4.36
CA ILE A 57 17.14 -12.70 5.24
C ILE A 57 18.02 -11.46 5.10
N HIS A 58 17.43 -10.35 4.72
CA HIS A 58 18.02 -9.02 4.78
C HIS A 58 17.54 -8.33 6.06
N TRP A 59 18.43 -8.23 7.04
CA TRP A 59 18.13 -7.59 8.30
C TRP A 59 18.23 -6.08 8.17
N ALA A 60 17.15 -5.38 8.46
CA ALA A 60 17.15 -3.93 8.62
C ALA A 60 17.44 -3.55 10.07
N GLU A 61 18.15 -2.44 10.26
CA GLU A 61 18.38 -1.82 11.56
C GLU A 61 18.12 -0.31 11.42
N PRO A 62 16.89 0.15 11.61
CA PRO A 62 16.51 1.53 11.38
C PRO A 62 17.26 2.56 12.23
N TYR A 63 17.76 2.16 13.41
CA TYR A 63 18.57 3.05 14.23
C TYR A 63 19.95 3.34 13.63
N VAL A 64 20.49 2.43 12.79
CA VAL A 64 21.70 2.71 11.99
C VAL A 64 21.39 3.77 10.94
N ASP A 65 20.21 3.73 10.33
CA ASP A 65 19.78 4.75 9.37
C ASP A 65 19.59 6.12 10.05
N ARG A 66 19.09 6.13 11.28
CA ARG A 66 19.06 7.34 12.10
C ARG A 66 20.45 7.91 12.34
N GLU A 67 21.43 7.09 12.73
CA GLU A 67 22.81 7.53 12.93
C GLU A 67 23.43 8.09 11.63
N ARG A 68 23.15 7.48 10.47
CA ARG A 68 23.55 8.01 9.17
C ARG A 68 22.95 9.41 8.93
N ALA A 69 21.64 9.57 9.20
CA ALA A 69 20.94 10.84 9.02
C ALA A 69 21.43 11.95 9.98
N LEU A 70 21.89 11.58 11.18
CA LEU A 70 22.44 12.51 12.17
C LEU A 70 23.94 12.80 11.98
N SER A 71 24.66 11.98 11.21
CA SER A 71 26.11 12.13 11.03
C SER A 71 26.44 13.39 10.25
N ASP A 72 27.64 13.98 10.48
CA ASP A 72 28.11 15.15 9.73
C ASP A 72 28.86 14.81 8.44
N THR A 73 28.86 13.52 8.08
CA THR A 73 29.48 13.07 6.80
C THR A 73 28.79 13.66 5.59
N GLN A 74 29.55 13.87 4.52
CA GLN A 74 29.04 14.27 3.20
C GLN A 74 28.80 13.06 2.29
N GLU A 75 28.89 11.84 2.82
CA GLU A 75 28.69 10.61 2.06
C GLU A 75 27.26 10.50 1.50
N ASP A 76 27.15 9.98 0.30
CA ASP A 76 25.88 9.63 -0.31
C ASP A 76 25.47 8.21 0.07
N PHE A 77 24.49 8.11 0.97
CA PHE A 77 23.95 6.83 1.41
C PHE A 77 22.85 6.27 0.48
N SER A 78 22.51 6.98 -0.59
CA SER A 78 21.45 6.53 -1.52
C SER A 78 21.89 5.42 -2.47
N ALA A 79 23.20 5.26 -2.68
CA ALA A 79 23.75 4.35 -3.66
C ALA A 79 23.55 2.87 -3.26
N VAL A 80 23.05 2.08 -4.20
CA VAL A 80 23.03 0.60 -4.09
C VAL A 80 24.35 0.06 -4.63
N THR A 81 25.00 -0.79 -3.86
CA THR A 81 26.30 -1.36 -4.27
C THR A 81 26.13 -2.37 -5.40
N PRO A 82 27.17 -2.56 -6.25
CA PRO A 82 27.10 -3.56 -7.33
C PRO A 82 26.76 -4.96 -6.84
N TRP A 83 27.33 -5.39 -5.71
CA TRP A 83 27.07 -6.72 -5.17
C TRP A 83 25.61 -6.91 -4.70
N GLU A 84 24.96 -5.87 -4.15
CA GLU A 84 23.54 -5.90 -3.81
C GLU A 84 22.71 -6.08 -5.09
N THR A 85 22.98 -5.24 -6.10
CA THR A 85 22.27 -5.32 -7.39
C THR A 85 22.41 -6.68 -8.04
N GLU A 86 23.64 -7.22 -8.10
CA GLU A 86 23.93 -8.55 -8.69
C GLU A 86 23.28 -9.66 -7.88
N SER A 87 23.27 -9.57 -6.53
CA SER A 87 22.64 -10.54 -5.65
C SER A 87 21.13 -10.62 -5.91
N TYR A 88 20.43 -9.49 -5.89
CA TYR A 88 18.98 -9.46 -6.18
C TYR A 88 18.68 -9.98 -7.59
N ALA A 89 19.45 -9.55 -8.60
CA ALA A 89 19.27 -10.00 -9.97
C ALA A 89 19.42 -11.53 -10.09
N ALA A 90 20.41 -12.11 -9.41
CA ALA A 90 20.63 -13.55 -9.41
C ALA A 90 19.46 -14.34 -8.80
N TYR A 91 18.88 -13.88 -7.69
CA TYR A 91 17.71 -14.50 -7.07
C TYR A 91 16.45 -14.34 -7.92
N ILE A 92 16.21 -13.15 -8.50
CA ILE A 92 15.08 -12.89 -9.39
C ILE A 92 15.12 -13.84 -10.60
N GLN A 93 16.32 -14.03 -11.24
CA GLN A 93 16.48 -14.95 -12.35
C GLN A 93 16.22 -16.43 -11.97
N GLN A 94 16.37 -16.78 -10.71
CA GLN A 94 16.06 -18.11 -10.18
C GLN A 94 14.61 -18.26 -9.72
N GLY A 95 13.75 -17.29 -9.99
CA GLY A 95 12.33 -17.33 -9.65
C GLY A 95 12.04 -17.15 -8.16
N ALA A 96 12.85 -16.35 -7.45
CA ALA A 96 12.58 -16.02 -6.04
C ALA A 96 11.24 -15.32 -5.87
N CYS A 97 10.66 -15.42 -4.68
CA CYS A 97 9.60 -14.51 -4.20
C CYS A 97 10.16 -13.57 -3.14
N SER A 98 9.49 -12.43 -2.90
CA SER A 98 9.93 -11.39 -1.97
C SER A 98 8.87 -11.07 -0.93
N LEU A 99 9.23 -11.18 0.35
CA LEU A 99 8.39 -10.76 1.46
C LEU A 99 9.09 -9.64 2.24
N ARG A 100 8.37 -8.54 2.44
CA ARG A 100 8.88 -7.39 3.17
C ARG A 100 8.00 -7.13 4.39
N ILE A 101 8.61 -7.11 5.56
CA ILE A 101 7.96 -6.77 6.83
C ILE A 101 8.44 -5.38 7.24
N LEU A 102 7.54 -4.39 7.14
CA LEU A 102 7.85 -2.97 7.28
C LEU A 102 7.16 -2.39 8.53
N PRO A 103 7.79 -2.43 9.70
CA PRO A 103 7.28 -1.72 10.87
C PRO A 103 7.42 -0.21 10.70
N ALA A 104 6.54 0.54 11.36
CA ALA A 104 6.66 1.99 11.40
C ALA A 104 7.60 2.48 12.49
N TYR A 105 8.23 3.62 12.23
CA TYR A 105 9.12 4.32 13.16
C TYR A 105 8.80 5.83 13.17
N PRO A 106 7.61 6.25 13.66
CA PRO A 106 7.09 7.62 13.46
C PRO A 106 7.98 8.72 14.04
N THR A 107 8.78 8.42 15.06
CA THR A 107 9.63 9.41 15.73
C THR A 107 11.12 9.17 15.52
N LEU A 108 11.50 8.23 14.67
CA LEU A 108 12.89 7.78 14.52
C LEU A 108 13.83 8.92 14.12
N PHE A 109 13.40 9.73 13.17
CA PHE A 109 14.22 10.78 12.57
C PHE A 109 14.03 12.16 13.23
N GLU A 110 13.37 12.25 14.38
CA GLU A 110 13.24 13.51 15.11
C GLU A 110 14.61 14.16 15.35
N GLY A 111 14.72 15.44 14.94
CA GLY A 111 15.95 16.23 15.08
C GLY A 111 16.99 16.05 13.97
N ALA A 112 16.77 15.17 13.01
CA ALA A 112 17.63 15.01 11.84
C ALA A 112 17.28 16.04 10.73
N ASP A 113 18.25 16.39 9.89
CA ASP A 113 18.02 17.21 8.70
C ASP A 113 17.17 16.42 7.68
N PRO A 114 16.01 16.93 7.23
CA PRO A 114 15.12 16.22 6.29
C PRO A 114 15.82 15.79 5.01
N ARG A 115 16.81 16.54 4.51
CA ARG A 115 17.56 16.17 3.29
C ARG A 115 18.42 14.94 3.52
N ARG A 116 18.99 14.79 4.72
CA ARG A 116 19.78 13.61 5.09
C ARG A 116 18.88 12.39 5.29
N VAL A 117 17.74 12.58 5.92
CA VAL A 117 16.71 11.53 6.04
C VAL A 117 16.32 11.03 4.66
N ALA A 118 15.97 11.93 3.72
CA ALA A 118 15.63 11.58 2.35
C ALA A 118 16.78 10.83 1.64
N ASN A 119 18.03 11.24 1.82
CA ASN A 119 19.19 10.57 1.23
C ASN A 119 19.35 9.13 1.76
N VAL A 120 19.23 8.91 3.07
CA VAL A 120 19.30 7.58 3.68
C VAL A 120 18.14 6.70 3.19
N GLN A 121 16.93 7.23 3.17
CA GLN A 121 15.74 6.49 2.72
C GLN A 121 15.77 6.16 1.22
N GLN A 122 16.47 6.97 0.42
CA GLN A 122 16.62 6.75 -1.02
C GLN A 122 17.35 5.43 -1.34
N HIS A 123 18.23 4.94 -0.47
CA HIS A 123 18.85 3.61 -0.63
C HIS A 123 17.79 2.50 -0.72
N GLY A 124 16.89 2.46 0.26
CA GLY A 124 15.78 1.50 0.26
C GLY A 124 14.86 1.65 -0.96
N ASN A 125 14.62 2.88 -1.44
CA ASN A 125 13.87 3.12 -2.67
C ASN A 125 14.58 2.56 -3.90
N ASN A 126 15.89 2.75 -3.99
CA ASN A 126 16.69 2.24 -5.11
C ASN A 126 16.74 0.71 -5.13
N THR A 127 16.89 0.07 -3.96
CA THR A 127 16.80 -1.39 -3.82
C THR A 127 15.43 -1.91 -4.23
N ARG A 128 14.35 -1.25 -3.78
CA ARG A 128 12.97 -1.60 -4.19
C ARG A 128 12.76 -1.53 -5.69
N ASN A 129 13.40 -0.59 -6.38
CA ASN A 129 13.29 -0.50 -7.84
C ASN A 129 13.87 -1.72 -8.56
N ILE A 130 14.89 -2.37 -8.00
CA ILE A 130 15.45 -3.62 -8.53
C ILE A 130 14.40 -4.74 -8.42
N LEU A 131 13.76 -4.88 -7.24
CA LEU A 131 12.72 -5.87 -7.00
C LEU A 131 11.49 -5.63 -7.88
N ARG A 132 11.04 -4.35 -8.01
CA ARG A 132 9.92 -3.98 -8.90
C ARG A 132 10.17 -4.35 -10.35
N LYS A 133 11.42 -4.18 -10.83
CA LYS A 133 11.81 -4.62 -12.15
C LYS A 133 11.70 -6.16 -12.27
N GLY A 134 12.13 -6.89 -11.26
CA GLY A 134 11.97 -8.35 -11.19
C GLY A 134 10.50 -8.78 -11.28
N THR A 135 9.60 -8.11 -10.56
CA THR A 135 8.16 -8.35 -10.64
C THR A 135 7.62 -8.07 -12.04
N ALA A 136 7.96 -6.91 -12.62
CA ALA A 136 7.44 -6.49 -13.91
C ALA A 136 7.94 -7.35 -15.09
N GLU A 137 9.18 -7.83 -15.05
CA GLU A 137 9.83 -8.57 -16.14
C GLU A 137 9.76 -10.09 -15.98
N ASN A 138 9.72 -10.59 -14.75
CA ASN A 138 9.84 -12.02 -14.47
C ASN A 138 8.63 -12.62 -13.71
N GLY A 139 7.59 -11.83 -13.44
CA GLY A 139 6.41 -12.31 -12.71
C GLY A 139 6.71 -12.73 -11.27
N MET A 140 7.71 -12.15 -10.63
CA MET A 140 8.09 -12.47 -9.25
C MET A 140 6.94 -12.14 -8.30
N HIS A 141 6.51 -13.11 -7.50
CA HIS A 141 5.55 -12.87 -6.41
C HIS A 141 6.18 -12.02 -5.32
N TRP A 142 5.41 -11.12 -4.77
CA TRP A 142 5.86 -10.26 -3.69
C TRP A 142 4.72 -9.94 -2.72
N CYS A 143 5.07 -9.72 -1.47
CA CYS A 143 4.10 -9.25 -0.47
C CYS A 143 4.77 -8.26 0.47
N ILE A 144 4.01 -7.23 0.84
CA ILE A 144 4.35 -6.30 1.91
C ILE A 144 3.39 -6.55 3.07
N SER A 145 3.96 -6.62 4.27
CA SER A 145 3.20 -6.68 5.51
C SER A 145 3.94 -5.93 6.60
N THR A 146 3.47 -5.99 7.83
CA THR A 146 4.07 -5.24 8.93
C THR A 146 4.21 -6.07 10.20
N ALA A 147 4.98 -5.56 11.13
CA ALA A 147 5.14 -6.08 12.48
C ALA A 147 5.36 -4.92 13.45
N PRO A 148 5.12 -5.06 14.76
CA PRO A 148 5.40 -4.01 15.71
C PRO A 148 6.88 -3.63 15.78
N SER A 149 7.16 -2.34 16.05
CA SER A 149 8.41 -1.88 16.61
C SER A 149 8.18 -1.25 17.99
N GLU A 150 9.20 -1.18 18.82
CA GLU A 150 9.12 -0.49 20.11
C GLU A 150 8.81 1.00 19.93
N ASN A 151 9.40 1.63 18.92
CA ASN A 151 9.17 3.04 18.57
C ASN A 151 7.71 3.28 18.23
N TRP A 152 7.14 2.43 17.39
CA TRP A 152 5.75 2.52 16.96
C TRP A 152 4.76 2.26 18.11
N ALA A 153 5.00 1.22 18.90
CA ALA A 153 4.18 0.93 20.07
C ALA A 153 4.16 2.07 21.10
N LYS A 154 5.32 2.69 21.34
CA LYS A 154 5.42 3.87 22.20
C LYS A 154 4.67 5.08 21.65
N PHE A 155 4.70 5.28 20.35
CA PHE A 155 3.97 6.35 19.68
C PHE A 155 2.45 6.15 19.79
N LEU A 156 1.96 4.95 19.46
CA LEU A 156 0.51 4.65 19.48
C LEU A 156 -0.07 4.54 20.88
N PHE A 157 0.71 4.04 21.83
CA PHE A 157 0.25 3.75 23.20
C PHE A 157 1.15 4.41 24.26
N PRO A 158 1.30 5.74 24.26
CA PRO A 158 2.27 6.43 25.12
C PRO A 158 2.03 6.26 26.63
N ALA A 159 0.81 5.87 27.02
CA ALA A 159 0.45 5.62 28.42
C ALA A 159 0.81 4.19 28.89
N LEU A 160 1.20 3.29 28.00
CA LEU A 160 1.59 1.92 28.35
C LEU A 160 3.11 1.78 28.51
N LYS A 161 3.53 0.74 29.23
CA LYS A 161 4.92 0.28 29.13
C LYS A 161 5.18 -0.19 27.70
N VAL A 162 6.40 -0.04 27.21
CA VAL A 162 6.77 -0.39 25.83
C VAL A 162 6.40 -1.85 25.50
N SER A 163 6.76 -2.79 26.39
CA SER A 163 6.41 -4.21 26.21
C SER A 163 4.91 -4.46 26.09
N ASP A 164 4.10 -3.77 26.90
CA ASP A 164 2.64 -3.93 26.89
C ASP A 164 2.05 -3.27 25.62
N GLY A 165 2.66 -2.17 25.17
CA GLY A 165 2.32 -1.51 23.90
C GLY A 165 2.62 -2.40 22.70
N VAL A 166 3.78 -3.05 22.67
CA VAL A 166 4.16 -4.01 21.60
C VAL A 166 3.20 -5.19 21.59
N ALA A 167 2.89 -5.77 22.76
CA ALA A 167 1.93 -6.87 22.84
C ALA A 167 0.54 -6.45 22.33
N LYS A 168 0.08 -5.25 22.73
CA LYS A 168 -1.20 -4.69 22.23
C LYS A 168 -1.19 -4.47 20.74
N LEU A 169 -0.09 -3.97 20.16
CA LEU A 169 0.03 -3.76 18.73
C LEU A 169 0.03 -5.09 17.96
N TRP A 170 0.67 -6.13 18.50
CA TRP A 170 0.55 -7.49 17.95
C TRP A 170 -0.90 -7.97 17.95
N ASP A 171 -1.65 -7.78 19.04
CA ASP A 171 -3.07 -8.17 19.08
C ASP A 171 -3.90 -7.42 18.04
N VAL A 172 -3.62 -6.12 17.82
CA VAL A 172 -4.26 -5.34 16.76
C VAL A 172 -3.92 -5.93 15.39
N LEU A 173 -2.63 -6.17 15.08
CA LEU A 173 -2.19 -6.72 13.80
C LEU A 173 -2.76 -8.11 13.54
N PHE A 174 -2.75 -9.00 14.52
CA PHE A 174 -3.39 -10.31 14.39
C PHE A 174 -4.88 -10.18 14.09
N SER A 175 -5.58 -9.25 14.74
CA SER A 175 -7.01 -9.03 14.50
C SER A 175 -7.28 -8.52 13.09
N VAL A 176 -6.56 -7.49 12.62
CA VAL A 176 -6.78 -6.94 11.28
C VAL A 176 -6.28 -7.88 10.18
N CYS A 177 -5.30 -8.72 10.47
CA CYS A 177 -4.85 -9.81 9.60
C CYS A 177 -5.71 -11.08 9.72
N ARG A 178 -6.82 -11.05 10.48
CA ARG A 178 -7.79 -12.16 10.62
C ARG A 178 -7.18 -13.45 11.17
N ILE A 179 -6.18 -13.30 12.05
CA ILE A 179 -5.53 -14.42 12.71
C ILE A 179 -6.36 -14.85 13.91
N ASP A 180 -7.08 -15.93 13.76
CA ASP A 180 -7.90 -16.56 14.78
C ASP A 180 -7.68 -18.09 14.83
N GLU A 181 -8.62 -18.84 15.40
CA GLU A 181 -8.55 -20.30 15.54
C GLU A 181 -8.79 -21.04 14.22
N ASN A 182 -9.36 -20.37 13.20
CA ASN A 182 -9.61 -20.93 11.88
C ASN A 182 -8.35 -20.91 10.99
N ASP A 183 -8.49 -21.45 9.80
CA ASP A 183 -7.48 -21.35 8.74
C ASP A 183 -7.32 -19.88 8.29
N PRO A 184 -6.14 -19.26 8.47
CA PRO A 184 -5.94 -17.84 8.16
C PRO A 184 -6.07 -17.55 6.67
N ILE A 185 -5.66 -18.46 5.80
CA ILE A 185 -5.78 -18.31 4.35
C ILE A 185 -7.26 -18.31 3.97
N ARG A 186 -8.05 -19.23 4.54
CA ARG A 186 -9.49 -19.31 4.31
C ARG A 186 -10.22 -18.06 4.77
N ASN A 187 -9.86 -17.54 5.95
CA ASN A 187 -10.42 -16.28 6.47
C ASN A 187 -10.21 -15.11 5.49
N TRP A 188 -9.04 -15.07 4.85
CA TRP A 188 -8.74 -14.04 3.85
C TRP A 188 -9.48 -14.26 2.54
N LEU A 189 -9.53 -15.48 2.03
CA LEU A 189 -10.28 -15.79 0.79
C LEU A 189 -11.76 -15.45 0.93
N ASP A 190 -12.36 -15.76 2.09
CA ASP A 190 -13.76 -15.42 2.36
C ASP A 190 -13.97 -13.89 2.44
N ALA A 191 -13.07 -13.16 3.09
CA ALA A 191 -13.13 -11.70 3.19
C ALA A 191 -12.93 -11.00 1.84
N MET A 192 -12.04 -11.51 1.01
CA MET A 192 -11.77 -10.97 -0.33
C MET A 192 -12.93 -11.19 -1.28
N GLY A 193 -13.77 -12.21 -1.03
CA GLY A 193 -14.97 -12.47 -1.81
C GLY A 193 -15.94 -11.28 -1.81
N GLU A 194 -16.07 -10.53 -0.72
CA GLU A 194 -16.91 -9.32 -0.66
C GLU A 194 -16.34 -8.20 -1.54
N ASN A 195 -15.04 -7.93 -1.44
CA ASN A 195 -14.37 -6.92 -2.28
C ASN A 195 -14.38 -7.32 -3.76
N GLY A 196 -14.19 -8.61 -4.05
CA GLY A 196 -14.29 -9.16 -5.40
C GLY A 196 -15.68 -8.96 -6.01
N GLN A 197 -16.75 -9.22 -5.26
CA GLN A 197 -18.13 -8.97 -5.73
C GLN A 197 -18.36 -7.49 -6.06
N PHE A 198 -17.81 -6.56 -5.27
CA PHE A 198 -17.94 -5.13 -5.57
C PHE A 198 -17.11 -4.74 -6.81
N ALA A 199 -15.88 -5.24 -6.93
CA ALA A 199 -15.06 -5.06 -8.12
C ALA A 199 -15.77 -5.61 -9.38
N ASP A 200 -16.44 -6.76 -9.28
CA ASP A 200 -17.23 -7.33 -10.36
C ASP A 200 -18.41 -6.45 -10.78
N ILE A 201 -19.10 -5.80 -9.82
CA ILE A 201 -20.16 -4.83 -10.13
C ILE A 201 -19.59 -3.69 -10.96
N LEU A 202 -18.44 -3.12 -10.54
CA LEU A 202 -17.81 -2.02 -11.28
C LEU A 202 -17.27 -2.48 -12.65
N ASN A 203 -16.74 -3.68 -12.76
CA ASN A 203 -16.16 -4.22 -13.99
C ASN A 203 -17.22 -4.64 -15.04
N ARG A 204 -18.48 -4.88 -14.63
CA ARG A 204 -19.58 -5.19 -15.57
C ARG A 204 -20.07 -3.97 -16.33
N GLU A 205 -19.81 -2.79 -15.79
CA GLU A 205 -20.30 -1.52 -16.32
C GLU A 205 -19.18 -0.76 -17.04
N ASP A 206 -19.52 -0.07 -18.11
CA ASP A 206 -18.58 0.80 -18.83
C ASP A 206 -18.53 2.18 -18.16
N ILE A 207 -17.76 2.28 -17.08
CA ILE A 207 -17.68 3.48 -16.27
C ILE A 207 -16.91 4.57 -17.02
N ASP A 208 -17.55 5.75 -17.15
CA ASP A 208 -16.90 6.94 -17.69
C ASP A 208 -16.22 7.76 -16.58
N SER A 209 -16.93 8.00 -15.49
CA SER A 209 -16.43 8.80 -14.37
C SER A 209 -17.13 8.50 -13.05
N ILE A 210 -16.50 8.86 -11.95
CA ILE A 210 -17.07 8.79 -10.62
C ILE A 210 -16.93 10.17 -9.96
N HIS A 211 -18.05 10.66 -9.39
CA HIS A 211 -18.11 11.89 -8.62
C HIS A 211 -18.15 11.54 -7.14
N TYR A 212 -17.15 12.01 -6.39
CA TYR A 212 -17.01 11.80 -4.95
C TYR A 212 -17.37 13.06 -4.19
N THR A 213 -18.18 12.94 -3.14
CA THR A 213 -18.56 14.03 -2.25
C THR A 213 -18.58 13.59 -0.79
N ASN A 214 -18.20 14.47 0.13
CA ASN A 214 -18.32 14.27 1.57
C ASN A 214 -18.46 15.61 2.33
N SER A 215 -18.76 15.54 3.63
CA SER A 215 -19.00 16.71 4.47
C SER A 215 -17.76 17.54 4.79
N ILE A 216 -16.55 16.97 4.69
CA ILE A 216 -15.32 17.74 4.92
C ILE A 216 -14.95 18.63 3.73
N GLY A 217 -15.69 18.54 2.62
CA GLY A 217 -15.56 19.39 1.44
C GLY A 217 -14.79 18.79 0.28
N THR A 218 -14.71 17.45 0.18
CA THR A 218 -14.36 16.77 -1.06
C THR A 218 -15.54 16.92 -2.03
N ASP A 219 -15.23 17.38 -3.25
CA ASP A 219 -16.13 17.51 -4.39
C ASP A 219 -15.27 17.36 -5.65
N ILE A 220 -15.10 16.11 -6.12
CA ILE A 220 -14.15 15.77 -7.19
C ILE A 220 -14.75 14.74 -8.13
N THR A 221 -14.52 14.92 -9.43
CA THR A 221 -14.87 13.96 -10.48
C THR A 221 -13.60 13.35 -11.04
N VAL A 222 -13.55 12.02 -11.05
CA VAL A 222 -12.43 11.22 -11.59
C VAL A 222 -12.94 10.43 -12.79
N GLY A 223 -12.31 10.61 -13.94
CA GLY A 223 -12.62 9.89 -15.17
C GLY A 223 -11.73 8.68 -15.38
N PHE A 224 -12.23 7.70 -16.16
CA PHE A 224 -11.54 6.44 -16.42
C PHE A 224 -11.42 6.15 -17.91
N GLN A 225 -10.40 5.40 -18.29
CA GLN A 225 -10.24 4.86 -19.63
C GLN A 225 -11.17 3.65 -19.84
N PRO A 226 -11.69 3.44 -21.08
CA PRO A 226 -12.44 2.24 -21.38
C PRO A 226 -11.65 0.97 -21.07
N GLY A 227 -12.31 0.01 -20.40
CA GLY A 227 -11.73 -1.30 -20.13
C GLY A 227 -10.64 -1.34 -19.05
N VAL A 228 -10.46 -0.26 -18.27
CA VAL A 228 -9.67 -0.33 -17.05
C VAL A 228 -10.36 -1.25 -16.04
N LEU A 229 -9.57 -2.07 -15.34
CA LEU A 229 -10.10 -3.03 -14.38
C LEU A 229 -10.13 -2.44 -12.97
N TRP A 230 -11.18 -2.75 -12.24
CA TRP A 230 -11.27 -2.61 -10.80
C TRP A 230 -10.83 -3.92 -10.15
N VAL A 231 -9.95 -3.85 -9.19
CA VAL A 231 -9.45 -5.03 -8.48
C VAL A 231 -9.72 -4.89 -6.99
N GLY A 232 -10.28 -5.92 -6.40
CA GLY A 232 -10.49 -6.02 -4.96
C GLY A 232 -9.46 -6.94 -4.37
N ALA A 233 -8.36 -6.40 -3.86
CA ALA A 233 -7.22 -7.12 -3.27
C ALA A 233 -6.58 -8.18 -4.20
N MET A 234 -7.40 -8.90 -4.95
CA MET A 234 -7.03 -9.83 -6.03
C MET A 234 -8.09 -9.75 -7.11
N GLY A 235 -7.69 -9.57 -8.35
CA GLY A 235 -8.60 -9.62 -9.48
C GLY A 235 -9.04 -11.06 -9.80
N GLY A 236 -10.35 -11.31 -9.80
CA GLY A 236 -10.94 -12.56 -10.28
C GLY A 236 -11.00 -13.71 -9.26
N ASP A 237 -11.38 -14.91 -9.77
CA ASP A 237 -11.49 -16.12 -8.94
C ASP A 237 -10.11 -16.59 -8.44
N TYR A 238 -10.09 -17.18 -7.23
CA TYR A 238 -8.88 -17.77 -6.67
C TYR A 238 -8.30 -18.82 -7.62
N THR A 239 -7.05 -18.62 -8.02
CA THR A 239 -6.26 -19.59 -8.78
C THR A 239 -5.04 -20.03 -7.98
N PRO A 240 -4.49 -21.23 -8.23
CA PRO A 240 -3.31 -21.71 -7.51
C PRO A 240 -2.08 -20.80 -7.60
N ASP A 241 -2.01 -19.94 -8.61
CA ASP A 241 -0.88 -19.02 -8.84
C ASP A 241 -1.10 -17.63 -8.23
N MET A 242 -2.25 -17.41 -7.58
CA MET A 242 -2.57 -16.13 -6.96
C MET A 242 -1.73 -15.86 -5.73
N TYR A 243 -1.40 -14.59 -5.50
CA TYR A 243 -0.72 -14.10 -4.31
C TYR A 243 -1.29 -12.73 -3.90
N LEU A 244 -1.10 -12.34 -2.64
CA LEU A 244 -1.55 -11.05 -2.13
C LEU A 244 -0.38 -10.08 -1.97
N PRO A 245 -0.32 -9.00 -2.76
CA PRO A 245 0.76 -8.02 -2.66
C PRO A 245 0.83 -7.30 -1.30
N ASN A 246 -0.32 -7.12 -0.64
CA ASN A 246 -0.43 -6.42 0.63
C ASN A 246 -1.26 -7.21 1.63
N ILE A 247 -0.76 -7.36 2.88
CA ILE A 247 -1.49 -7.93 4.01
C ILE A 247 -1.22 -7.07 5.25
N PRO A 248 -2.26 -6.47 5.86
CA PRO A 248 -3.68 -6.51 5.48
C PRO A 248 -4.01 -5.64 4.27
N THR A 249 -5.13 -5.96 3.60
CA THR A 249 -5.74 -5.13 2.56
C THR A 249 -7.27 -5.21 2.65
N ALA A 250 -7.96 -4.14 2.32
CA ALA A 250 -9.43 -4.06 2.39
C ALA A 250 -10.03 -3.20 1.27
N GLU A 251 -9.27 -2.96 0.21
CA GLU A 251 -9.61 -2.02 -0.84
C GLU A 251 -10.20 -2.67 -2.08
N VAL A 252 -10.90 -1.85 -2.87
CA VAL A 252 -11.20 -2.06 -4.30
C VAL A 252 -10.68 -0.86 -5.05
N SER A 253 -9.67 -1.05 -5.88
CA SER A 253 -8.93 0.05 -6.49
C SER A 253 -8.82 -0.04 -8.00
N THR A 254 -8.49 1.10 -8.62
CA THR A 254 -8.18 1.23 -10.04
C THR A 254 -7.29 2.43 -10.31
N SER A 255 -6.73 2.51 -11.54
CA SER A 255 -5.99 3.69 -12.00
C SER A 255 -6.88 4.59 -12.86
N PRO A 256 -6.95 5.90 -12.55
CA PRO A 256 -7.72 6.87 -13.32
C PRO A 256 -7.05 7.24 -14.65
N ASP A 257 -7.82 7.87 -15.53
CA ASP A 257 -7.27 8.67 -16.64
C ASP A 257 -6.63 9.93 -16.05
N LYS A 258 -5.31 10.04 -16.15
CA LYS A 258 -4.56 11.12 -15.49
C LYS A 258 -5.01 12.53 -15.88
N PHE A 259 -5.64 12.71 -17.04
CA PHE A 259 -6.09 14.02 -17.52
C PHE A 259 -7.57 14.33 -17.20
N ARG A 260 -8.31 13.37 -16.65
CA ARG A 260 -9.75 13.51 -16.42
C ARG A 260 -10.12 13.58 -14.93
N VAL A 261 -9.35 14.37 -14.17
CA VAL A 261 -9.60 14.63 -12.76
C VAL A 261 -9.88 16.12 -12.55
N ASN A 262 -11.06 16.47 -12.00
CA ASN A 262 -11.47 17.86 -11.81
C ASN A 262 -12.22 18.01 -10.48
N GLY A 263 -11.88 19.04 -9.72
CA GLY A 263 -12.51 19.36 -8.44
C GLY A 263 -11.53 19.46 -7.29
N THR A 264 -12.03 19.36 -6.07
CA THR A 264 -11.24 19.49 -4.83
C THR A 264 -11.38 18.23 -4.00
N VAL A 265 -10.25 17.73 -3.48
CA VAL A 265 -10.23 16.66 -2.50
C VAL A 265 -9.54 17.12 -1.24
N LYS A 266 -10.12 16.78 -0.08
CA LYS A 266 -9.53 17.07 1.23
C LYS A 266 -9.14 15.77 1.92
N ALA A 267 -7.95 15.75 2.48
CA ALA A 267 -7.51 14.64 3.29
C ALA A 267 -8.36 14.52 4.56
N SER A 268 -8.78 13.31 4.88
CA SER A 268 -9.54 12.99 6.09
C SER A 268 -8.63 12.52 7.24
N ARG A 269 -7.37 12.22 6.94
CA ARG A 269 -6.36 11.75 7.91
C ARG A 269 -5.01 12.39 7.62
N PRO A 270 -4.16 12.58 8.65
CA PRO A 270 -2.76 12.92 8.45
C PRO A 270 -2.02 11.85 7.63
N LEU A 271 -0.95 12.28 6.97
CA LEU A 271 -0.04 11.44 6.21
C LEU A 271 1.37 11.57 6.77
N MET A 272 2.09 10.44 6.88
CA MET A 272 3.53 10.45 7.13
C MET A 272 4.25 10.45 5.78
N LEU A 273 4.95 11.54 5.47
CA LEU A 273 5.69 11.70 4.23
C LEU A 273 7.17 11.93 4.56
N ASP A 274 8.00 10.95 4.25
CA ASP A 274 9.47 11.00 4.49
C ASP A 274 9.84 11.47 5.92
N GLY A 275 9.15 10.94 6.93
CA GLY A 275 9.39 11.28 8.34
C GLY A 275 8.76 12.61 8.78
N THR A 276 7.99 13.28 7.92
CA THR A 276 7.26 14.51 8.23
C THR A 276 5.76 14.25 8.24
N VAL A 277 5.08 14.70 9.29
CA VAL A 277 3.62 14.66 9.36
C VAL A 277 3.04 15.76 8.49
N VAL A 278 2.24 15.39 7.50
CA VAL A 278 1.41 16.31 6.70
C VAL A 278 -0.02 16.21 7.21
N ASP A 279 -0.62 17.32 7.63
CA ASP A 279 -1.94 17.33 8.24
C ASP A 279 -2.76 18.52 7.78
N GLY A 280 -4.11 18.38 7.78
CA GLY A 280 -5.04 19.42 7.37
C GLY A 280 -4.79 19.88 5.93
N PHE A 281 -4.66 18.94 4.99
CA PHE A 281 -4.27 19.24 3.63
C PHE A 281 -5.33 18.87 2.59
N GLY A 282 -5.15 19.39 1.38
CA GLY A 282 -6.01 19.06 0.25
C GLY A 282 -5.44 19.57 -1.06
N PHE A 283 -6.07 19.12 -2.14
CA PHE A 283 -5.65 19.40 -3.51
C PHE A 283 -6.83 19.90 -4.35
N THR A 284 -6.56 20.83 -5.27
CA THR A 284 -7.47 21.21 -6.36
C THR A 284 -6.92 20.72 -7.67
N PHE A 285 -7.71 19.93 -8.38
CA PHE A 285 -7.37 19.38 -9.68
C PHE A 285 -8.09 20.12 -10.80
N ARG A 286 -7.39 20.32 -11.90
CA ARG A 286 -7.95 20.79 -13.18
C ARG A 286 -7.29 20.03 -14.31
N ASP A 287 -8.12 19.38 -15.15
CA ASP A 287 -7.65 18.56 -16.27
C ASP A 287 -6.55 17.55 -15.85
N GLY A 288 -6.78 16.94 -14.67
CA GLY A 288 -5.92 15.94 -14.05
C GLY A 288 -4.78 16.48 -13.21
N GLN A 289 -4.35 17.72 -13.42
CA GLN A 289 -3.20 18.27 -12.72
C GLN A 289 -3.57 18.96 -11.41
N VAL A 290 -2.79 18.73 -10.35
CA VAL A 290 -2.85 19.55 -9.13
C VAL A 290 -2.42 20.97 -9.47
N VAL A 291 -3.40 21.90 -9.47
CA VAL A 291 -3.20 23.33 -9.75
C VAL A 291 -3.07 24.16 -8.48
N ASP A 292 -3.60 23.67 -7.37
CA ASP A 292 -3.49 24.30 -6.06
C ASP A 292 -3.48 23.25 -4.96
N PHE A 293 -2.81 23.54 -3.85
CA PHE A 293 -2.75 22.68 -2.67
C PHE A 293 -2.48 23.50 -1.41
N TYR A 294 -2.86 22.94 -0.27
CA TYR A 294 -2.58 23.52 1.03
C TYR A 294 -2.29 22.42 2.05
N ALA A 295 -1.62 22.78 3.14
CA ALA A 295 -1.46 21.94 4.32
C ALA A 295 -1.32 22.84 5.56
N GLU A 296 -1.96 22.47 6.67
CA GLU A 296 -1.79 23.13 7.97
C GLU A 296 -0.43 22.78 8.59
N LYS A 297 0.03 21.54 8.36
CA LYS A 297 1.36 21.05 8.74
C LYS A 297 1.99 20.33 7.56
N GLY A 298 3.33 20.42 7.44
CA GLY A 298 4.09 19.68 6.45
C GLY A 298 3.97 20.23 5.01
N TYR A 299 3.62 21.51 4.83
CA TYR A 299 3.47 22.14 3.52
C TYR A 299 4.69 21.93 2.62
N ASP A 300 5.91 22.13 3.17
CA ASP A 300 7.15 22.00 2.38
C ASP A 300 7.41 20.56 1.94
N ALA A 301 7.06 19.58 2.76
CA ALA A 301 7.15 18.17 2.38
C ALA A 301 6.15 17.83 1.26
N LEU A 302 4.91 18.31 1.38
CA LEU A 302 3.89 18.12 0.34
C LEU A 302 4.30 18.82 -0.98
N LYS A 303 4.88 20.01 -0.89
CA LYS A 303 5.42 20.72 -2.05
C LYS A 303 6.57 19.95 -2.71
N ALA A 304 7.49 19.40 -1.91
CA ALA A 304 8.61 18.62 -2.42
C ALA A 304 8.12 17.35 -3.14
N LEU A 305 7.10 16.67 -2.61
CA LEU A 305 6.44 15.56 -3.29
C LEU A 305 5.92 15.97 -4.67
N LEU A 306 5.14 17.06 -4.73
CA LEU A 306 4.55 17.56 -5.99
C LEU A 306 5.59 18.07 -7.01
N ASP A 307 6.79 18.41 -6.57
CA ASP A 307 7.89 18.88 -7.39
C ASP A 307 8.90 17.76 -7.77
N THR A 308 8.61 16.50 -7.41
CA THR A 308 9.51 15.37 -7.67
C THR A 308 9.69 15.10 -9.17
N ASP A 309 8.60 15.04 -9.90
CA ASP A 309 8.55 14.96 -11.37
C ASP A 309 7.18 15.43 -11.88
N GLU A 310 6.99 15.44 -13.21
CA GLU A 310 5.71 15.87 -13.80
C GLU A 310 4.55 15.00 -13.34
N GLY A 311 4.75 13.67 -13.26
CA GLY A 311 3.71 12.70 -12.88
C GLY A 311 3.28 12.81 -11.43
N SER A 312 4.09 13.38 -10.53
CA SER A 312 3.75 13.54 -9.11
C SER A 312 2.57 14.49 -8.86
N ARG A 313 2.16 15.28 -9.88
CA ARG A 313 1.01 16.18 -9.83
C ARG A 313 -0.29 15.57 -10.37
N TYR A 314 -0.30 14.29 -10.73
CA TYR A 314 -1.45 13.58 -11.27
C TYR A 314 -1.78 12.39 -10.41
N LEU A 315 -3.05 11.96 -10.43
CA LEU A 315 -3.45 10.72 -9.76
C LEU A 315 -2.93 9.48 -10.52
N GLY A 316 -2.52 8.48 -9.76
CA GLY A 316 -2.20 7.13 -10.21
C GLY A 316 -3.19 6.09 -9.75
N GLU A 317 -3.90 6.38 -8.65
CA GLU A 317 -4.85 5.45 -8.05
C GLU A 317 -6.05 6.15 -7.45
N VAL A 318 -7.17 5.42 -7.41
CA VAL A 318 -8.34 5.69 -6.59
C VAL A 318 -8.86 4.39 -6.00
N ALA A 319 -9.12 4.36 -4.70
CA ALA A 319 -9.51 3.16 -3.98
C ALA A 319 -10.73 3.39 -3.08
N PHE A 320 -11.61 2.40 -3.08
CA PHE A 320 -12.72 2.28 -2.14
C PHE A 320 -12.33 1.38 -0.98
N VAL A 321 -12.53 1.87 0.24
CA VAL A 321 -12.41 1.12 1.48
C VAL A 321 -13.62 1.45 2.34
N GLN A 322 -14.33 0.43 2.81
CA GLN A 322 -15.50 0.64 3.66
C GLN A 322 -15.10 1.24 5.01
N CYS A 323 -15.89 2.20 5.52
CA CYS A 323 -15.65 2.88 6.80
C CYS A 323 -15.69 1.95 8.02
N ASP A 324 -16.16 0.72 7.85
CA ASP A 324 -16.16 -0.32 8.88
C ASP A 324 -15.19 -1.48 8.56
N SER A 325 -14.18 -1.24 7.73
CA SER A 325 -13.09 -2.20 7.53
C SER A 325 -12.45 -2.60 8.86
N PRO A 326 -11.80 -3.76 8.96
CA PRO A 326 -11.12 -4.16 10.20
C PRO A 326 -10.15 -3.09 10.73
N LEU A 327 -9.45 -2.39 9.83
CA LEU A 327 -8.53 -1.31 10.17
C LEU A 327 -9.27 -0.05 10.64
N ALA A 328 -10.34 0.36 9.94
CA ALA A 328 -11.17 1.49 10.36
C ALA A 328 -11.76 1.28 11.77
N LYS A 329 -12.24 0.08 12.07
CA LYS A 329 -12.79 -0.28 13.38
C LYS A 329 -11.80 -0.18 14.55
N THR A 330 -10.49 -0.19 14.30
CA THR A 330 -9.50 0.02 15.36
C THR A 330 -9.55 1.43 15.93
N GLY A 331 -10.00 2.41 15.15
CA GLY A 331 -9.97 3.84 15.49
C GLY A 331 -8.55 4.41 15.61
N LEU A 332 -7.52 3.64 15.26
CA LEU A 332 -6.13 4.07 15.32
C LEU A 332 -5.73 4.82 14.04
N LEU A 333 -4.85 5.78 14.21
CA LEU A 333 -4.05 6.37 13.16
C LEU A 333 -2.65 5.77 13.29
N PHE A 334 -2.31 4.86 12.37
CA PHE A 334 -1.10 4.05 12.50
C PHE A 334 0.17 4.83 12.15
N MET A 335 0.06 5.88 11.32
CA MET A 335 1.20 6.58 10.73
C MET A 335 2.10 5.62 9.93
N GLU A 336 1.45 4.63 9.34
CA GLU A 336 2.00 3.63 8.45
C GLU A 336 1.03 3.47 7.27
N THR A 337 1.50 3.73 6.05
CA THR A 337 0.63 3.89 4.87
C THR A 337 -0.17 2.64 4.57
N LEU A 338 0.44 1.44 4.60
CA LEU A 338 -0.25 0.18 4.33
C LEU A 338 -1.49 -0.04 5.21
N LEU A 339 -1.43 0.39 6.48
CA LEU A 339 -2.56 0.24 7.39
C LEU A 339 -3.56 1.38 7.26
N ASP A 340 -3.08 2.62 7.14
CA ASP A 340 -3.94 3.80 7.11
C ASP A 340 -4.73 3.91 5.80
N GLU A 341 -4.15 3.52 4.64
CA GLU A 341 -4.84 3.45 3.35
C GLU A 341 -5.98 2.42 3.37
N ASN A 342 -5.82 1.33 4.10
CA ASN A 342 -6.82 0.28 4.26
C ASN A 342 -7.85 0.56 5.37
N ALA A 343 -7.77 1.74 6.00
CA ALA A 343 -8.74 2.24 6.98
C ALA A 343 -9.72 3.29 6.40
N ALA A 344 -9.51 3.78 5.16
CA ALA A 344 -10.39 4.75 4.51
C ALA A 344 -10.20 4.74 2.99
N CYS A 345 -11.23 5.18 2.24
CA CYS A 345 -11.05 5.47 0.81
C CYS A 345 -9.87 6.42 0.61
N HIS A 346 -9.02 6.12 -0.38
CA HIS A 346 -7.81 6.87 -0.64
C HIS A 346 -7.60 7.13 -2.14
N MET A 347 -6.73 8.06 -2.44
CA MET A 347 -6.21 8.34 -3.76
C MET A 347 -4.69 8.40 -3.67
N ALA A 348 -3.98 8.01 -4.74
CA ALA A 348 -2.54 8.18 -4.79
C ALA A 348 -2.12 9.23 -5.80
N LEU A 349 -1.21 10.11 -5.40
CA LEU A 349 -0.45 10.94 -6.32
C LEU A 349 0.68 10.14 -6.92
N GLY A 350 0.92 10.30 -8.22
CA GLY A 350 2.04 9.70 -8.91
C GLY A 350 1.67 8.46 -9.73
N ARG A 351 2.48 7.41 -9.64
CA ARG A 351 2.45 6.26 -10.53
C ARG A 351 1.16 5.45 -10.41
N GLY A 352 0.56 5.11 -11.56
CA GLY A 352 -0.55 4.16 -11.67
C GLY A 352 -0.08 2.71 -11.91
N PHE A 353 -1.04 1.78 -12.02
CA PHE A 353 -0.82 0.34 -12.13
C PHE A 353 -1.18 -0.18 -13.53
N ASN A 354 -0.16 -0.57 -14.29
CA ASN A 354 -0.31 -1.09 -15.65
C ASN A 354 -1.06 -2.43 -15.73
N ILE A 355 -1.02 -3.23 -14.66
CA ILE A 355 -1.72 -4.53 -14.59
C ILE A 355 -3.25 -4.39 -14.69
N LEU A 356 -3.78 -3.21 -14.42
CA LEU A 356 -5.20 -2.89 -14.51
C LEU A 356 -5.68 -2.65 -15.96
N PHE A 357 -4.76 -2.64 -16.91
CA PHE A 357 -5.05 -2.46 -18.33
C PHE A 357 -4.69 -3.71 -19.12
N LYS A 358 -5.66 -4.32 -19.74
CA LYS A 358 -5.46 -5.55 -20.51
C LYS A 358 -4.43 -5.34 -21.63
N GLY A 359 -3.37 -6.13 -21.61
CA GLY A 359 -2.30 -6.07 -22.62
C GLY A 359 -1.21 -5.03 -22.36
N LEU A 360 -1.27 -4.27 -21.26
CA LEU A 360 -0.14 -3.49 -20.78
C LEU A 360 0.77 -4.35 -19.90
N SER A 361 2.06 -4.35 -20.18
CA SER A 361 3.06 -5.05 -19.37
C SER A 361 4.32 -4.22 -19.22
N GLY A 362 5.07 -4.47 -18.14
CA GLY A 362 6.37 -3.86 -17.91
C GLY A 362 6.33 -2.34 -17.77
N THR A 363 7.40 -1.69 -18.21
CA THR A 363 7.62 -0.24 -18.12
C THR A 363 7.66 0.44 -19.51
N ASP A 364 6.85 -0.04 -20.45
CA ASP A 364 6.66 0.66 -21.72
C ASP A 364 5.79 1.91 -21.51
N PHE A 365 6.44 3.02 -21.11
CA PHE A 365 5.73 4.28 -20.83
C PHE A 365 5.03 4.85 -22.06
N ALA A 366 5.50 4.55 -23.28
CA ALA A 366 4.79 4.96 -24.49
C ALA A 366 3.46 4.20 -24.67
N ALA A 367 3.36 2.96 -24.16
CA ALA A 367 2.09 2.24 -24.08
C ALA A 367 1.18 2.81 -22.96
N TRP A 368 1.77 3.23 -21.83
CA TRP A 368 1.02 3.86 -20.74
C TRP A 368 0.39 5.18 -21.18
N ASP A 369 1.14 6.01 -21.93
CA ASP A 369 0.63 7.29 -22.45
C ASP A 369 -0.57 7.11 -23.40
N ARG A 370 -0.67 5.98 -24.14
CA ARG A 370 -1.80 5.70 -25.01
C ARG A 370 -3.12 5.48 -24.26
N VAL A 371 -3.04 5.10 -23.00
CA VAL A 371 -4.21 4.90 -22.11
C VAL A 371 -4.25 5.94 -20.99
N ASN A 372 -3.48 7.01 -21.09
CA ASN A 372 -3.39 8.08 -20.10
C ASN A 372 -3.08 7.57 -18.69
N LEU A 373 -2.38 6.44 -18.58
CA LEU A 373 -1.91 5.92 -17.31
C LEU A 373 -0.74 6.77 -16.81
N ASN A 374 -0.80 7.23 -15.58
CA ASN A 374 0.23 8.09 -15.04
C ASN A 374 1.52 7.32 -14.71
N HIS A 375 2.65 7.86 -15.11
CA HIS A 375 3.98 7.38 -14.72
C HIS A 375 4.70 8.46 -13.91
N SER A 376 5.33 8.04 -12.81
CA SER A 376 6.08 8.88 -11.89
C SER A 376 7.07 8.01 -11.12
N ARG A 377 8.05 8.65 -10.50
CA ARG A 377 8.97 7.99 -9.56
C ARG A 377 8.33 7.77 -8.19
N VAL A 378 7.25 8.48 -7.89
CA VAL A 378 6.52 8.39 -6.63
C VAL A 378 5.17 7.72 -6.80
N HIS A 379 4.66 7.15 -5.71
CA HIS A 379 3.30 6.72 -5.49
C HIS A 379 3.01 6.95 -4.01
N VAL A 380 2.11 7.89 -3.71
CA VAL A 380 1.84 8.33 -2.35
C VAL A 380 0.35 8.42 -2.11
N ASP A 381 -0.14 7.51 -1.28
CA ASP A 381 -1.55 7.41 -0.89
C ASP A 381 -1.90 8.45 0.15
N PHE A 382 -3.09 9.04 0.00
CA PHE A 382 -3.69 9.94 0.98
C PHE A 382 -5.18 9.63 1.15
N MET A 383 -5.60 9.54 2.38
CA MET A 383 -6.96 9.16 2.74
C MET A 383 -7.89 10.37 2.62
N PHE A 384 -9.04 10.21 1.95
CA PHE A 384 -10.11 11.20 1.85
C PHE A 384 -11.47 10.67 2.28
N GLY A 385 -11.55 9.35 2.53
CA GLY A 385 -12.78 8.68 2.96
C GLY A 385 -13.28 9.16 4.31
N THR A 386 -14.60 9.30 4.41
CA THR A 386 -15.35 9.64 5.62
C THR A 386 -16.58 8.75 5.74
N ASP A 387 -17.22 8.70 6.92
CA ASP A 387 -18.42 7.88 7.15
C ASP A 387 -19.63 8.33 6.31
N ASP A 388 -19.59 9.51 5.74
CA ASP A 388 -20.62 10.07 4.86
C ASP A 388 -20.21 10.15 3.39
N LEU A 389 -19.05 9.58 3.04
CA LEU A 389 -18.59 9.59 1.65
C LEU A 389 -19.62 8.96 0.73
N ARG A 390 -19.91 9.67 -0.37
CA ARG A 390 -20.78 9.24 -1.46
C ARG A 390 -20.01 9.23 -2.77
N ALA A 391 -20.18 8.17 -3.57
CA ALA A 391 -19.68 8.09 -4.93
C ALA A 391 -20.79 7.76 -5.92
N GLU A 392 -20.96 8.64 -6.90
CA GLU A 392 -21.91 8.50 -8.02
C GLU A 392 -21.15 8.23 -9.30
N VAL A 393 -21.42 7.09 -9.91
CA VAL A 393 -20.88 6.67 -11.21
C VAL A 393 -21.72 7.28 -12.33
N THR A 394 -21.05 7.75 -13.37
CA THR A 394 -21.63 8.02 -14.67
C THR A 394 -21.07 7.00 -15.67
N LEU A 395 -21.94 6.26 -16.37
CA LEU A 395 -21.57 5.33 -17.42
C LEU A 395 -21.36 6.06 -18.74
N ARG A 396 -20.64 5.48 -19.69
CA ARG A 396 -20.42 6.09 -21.03
C ARG A 396 -21.68 6.25 -21.84
N ASP A 397 -22.74 5.48 -21.57
CA ASP A 397 -24.06 5.66 -22.19
C ASP A 397 -24.92 6.76 -21.50
N GLY A 398 -24.41 7.38 -20.46
CA GLY A 398 -25.03 8.48 -19.72
C GLY A 398 -25.86 8.04 -18.52
N ARG A 399 -26.12 6.75 -18.30
CA ARG A 399 -26.77 6.26 -17.08
C ARG A 399 -25.94 6.55 -15.85
N LYS A 400 -26.61 6.71 -14.70
CA LYS A 400 -25.96 7.01 -13.42
C LYS A 400 -26.38 6.05 -12.34
N GLY A 401 -25.49 5.82 -11.36
CA GLY A 401 -25.80 5.02 -10.20
C GLY A 401 -24.89 5.35 -9.02
N VAL A 402 -25.40 5.18 -7.79
CA VAL A 402 -24.63 5.44 -6.57
C VAL A 402 -24.03 4.13 -6.10
N VAL A 403 -22.73 3.97 -6.25
CA VAL A 403 -22.00 2.73 -5.92
C VAL A 403 -21.48 2.72 -4.49
N PHE A 404 -21.36 3.89 -3.86
CA PHE A 404 -20.86 4.04 -2.51
C PHE A 404 -21.69 5.08 -1.76
N VAL A 405 -22.21 4.75 -0.59
CA VAL A 405 -23.08 5.60 0.21
C VAL A 405 -22.83 5.41 1.69
N ASN A 406 -22.76 6.52 2.43
CA ASN A 406 -22.47 6.49 3.87
C ASN A 406 -21.20 5.68 4.19
N GLY A 407 -20.13 5.85 3.40
CA GLY A 407 -18.86 5.18 3.59
C GLY A 407 -18.88 3.66 3.31
N LYS A 408 -19.88 3.14 2.58
CA LYS A 408 -20.04 1.71 2.30
C LYS A 408 -20.42 1.39 0.86
N PHE A 409 -20.06 0.20 0.42
CA PHE A 409 -20.48 -0.34 -0.88
C PHE A 409 -22.01 -0.43 -0.95
N ASN A 410 -22.57 -0.02 -2.08
CA ASN A 410 -23.98 -0.21 -2.39
C ASN A 410 -24.13 -1.42 -3.35
N ALA A 411 -24.38 -2.59 -2.77
CA ALA A 411 -24.54 -3.84 -3.54
C ALA A 411 -25.80 -3.84 -4.43
N ASP A 412 -26.80 -3.02 -4.08
CA ASP A 412 -28.10 -2.94 -4.79
C ASP A 412 -28.13 -1.77 -5.79
N VAL A 413 -26.98 -1.33 -6.31
CA VAL A 413 -26.90 -0.21 -7.24
C VAL A 413 -27.73 -0.45 -8.49
N GLN A 414 -28.52 0.57 -8.83
CA GLN A 414 -29.30 0.62 -10.08
C GLN A 414 -28.74 1.74 -10.94
N PHE A 415 -28.41 1.43 -12.18
CA PHE A 415 -27.99 2.43 -13.17
C PHE A 415 -29.19 2.84 -14.04
N ALA A 416 -29.61 4.09 -13.94
CA ALA A 416 -30.77 4.66 -14.64
C ALA A 416 -30.40 5.93 -15.44
#